data_67a056fd51aeae96094ca24ae1d7458b
#
_entry.id   67a056fd51aeae96094ca24ae1d7458b
#
_cell.length_a   1.000
_cell.length_b   1.000
_cell.length_c   1.000
_cell.angle_alpha   90.00
_cell.angle_beta   90.00
_cell.angle_gamma   90.00
#
_symmetry.space_group_name_H-M   'P 1'
#
loop_
_entity.id
_entity.type
_entity.pdbx_description
1 polymer ?
#
loop_
_entity_poly.entity_id
_entity_poly.type
_entity_poly.pdbx_seq_one_letter_code
_entity_poly.pdbx_strand_id
1 'polypeptide(L)'
;SWNVLIQAGGKTLILLPNLEDNDAKISDQKREIEQIVWQKFNAEIKLNQILSEPVKGADFQNFGKLLSSLNAKLGEQKKQPFLAALADQSDWMIHLDYAGHKLCPYCRKYPATKQTQEAKKDICEYCLRDIEIGQRLKNQSSIYVLMGKSGDHELLKNKLSINTSEAPKPAKDENLLIINPKTEDINSKIFDRAFRIGFQANHVPESKSFEQIAEQPDSYGLLAVLKADVDSLGAMFALGLKRDQSDKSIKNYDSVSRLSTMSRSLDLFFSGYLNQLISKHYPDIYITYAGGDDLVMIGHWSQIIDCAEDLSADFAAYASNPEIHLSAGISLCKPKFPIAKAIELADQQLEKAKNNPGKNSICLMDSVLKWQEFALLKDTRLQLADWLKKERVSTQFMRHLLEFGQMIRQAKHQSSNHALSWQPLLAYQIGRLLTGPNQADIKSWADKLLGLSKQVYNSEAEMALFDLVREHLSMLATYALYQNRA
;
A
#
# COMPACT_ATOMS: atom_id res chain seq x y z
N SER A 1 18.86 9.37 14.74
CA SER A 1 18.60 9.90 16.07
C SER A 1 18.41 8.77 17.07
N TRP A 2 19.13 8.82 18.17
CA TRP A 2 19.13 7.79 19.21
C TRP A 2 17.80 7.67 19.97
N ASN A 3 16.94 8.66 19.86
CA ASN A 3 15.72 8.79 20.64
C ASN A 3 14.48 8.15 19.97
N VAL A 4 14.53 7.86 18.68
CA VAL A 4 13.44 7.16 17.97
C VAL A 4 13.61 5.67 18.16
N LEU A 5 12.71 5.06 18.92
CA LEU A 5 12.75 3.64 19.26
C LEU A 5 12.03 2.79 18.18
N ILE A 6 10.87 3.25 17.73
CA ILE A 6 10.04 2.56 16.72
C ILE A 6 9.53 3.60 15.75
N GLN A 7 9.57 3.25 14.47
CA GLN A 7 8.93 4.00 13.38
C GLN A 7 8.33 2.97 12.42
N ALA A 8 7.04 2.71 12.56
CA ALA A 8 6.31 1.76 11.73
C ALA A 8 4.79 2.00 11.85
N GLY A 9 4.02 1.65 10.82
CA GLY A 9 2.56 1.73 10.83
C GLY A 9 2.04 3.15 11.03
N GLY A 10 2.70 4.15 10.45
CA GLY A 10 2.33 5.56 10.65
C GLY A 10 2.48 6.05 12.11
N LYS A 11 3.23 5.30 12.94
CA LYS A 11 3.48 5.63 14.36
C LYS A 11 4.97 5.82 14.59
N THR A 12 5.29 6.76 15.46
CA THR A 12 6.66 6.98 15.92
C THR A 12 6.69 6.96 17.45
N LEU A 13 7.54 6.12 18.03
CA LEU A 13 7.82 6.10 19.46
C LEU A 13 9.17 6.76 19.72
N ILE A 14 9.14 7.81 20.54
CA ILE A 14 10.33 8.61 20.85
C ILE A 14 10.58 8.54 22.35
N LEU A 15 11.84 8.33 22.74
CA LEU A 15 12.29 8.43 24.12
C LEU A 15 12.71 9.88 24.39
N LEU A 16 12.11 10.50 25.42
CA LEU A 16 12.44 11.85 25.85
C LEU A 16 13.12 11.84 27.23
N PRO A 17 14.02 12.78 27.51
CA PRO A 17 14.55 12.95 28.84
C PRO A 17 13.41 13.37 29.81
N ASN A 18 13.47 12.91 31.06
CA ASN A 18 12.46 13.27 32.06
C ASN A 18 12.78 14.65 32.64
N LEU A 19 12.19 15.69 32.05
CA LEU A 19 12.31 17.08 32.49
C LEU A 19 10.99 17.54 33.13
N GLU A 20 11.08 18.43 34.11
CA GLU A 20 9.91 18.91 34.87
C GLU A 20 8.86 19.64 34.04
N ASP A 21 9.28 20.23 32.91
CA ASP A 21 8.42 21.00 32.00
C ASP A 21 7.95 20.25 30.75
N ASN A 22 8.22 18.94 30.64
CA ASN A 22 7.86 18.14 29.46
C ASN A 22 6.36 18.15 29.17
N ASP A 23 5.52 17.99 30.20
CA ASP A 23 4.06 17.95 30.04
C ASP A 23 3.53 19.25 29.45
N ALA A 24 3.99 20.39 29.97
CA ALA A 24 3.60 21.72 29.51
C ALA A 24 4.07 21.93 28.05
N LYS A 25 5.35 21.67 27.76
CA LYS A 25 5.92 21.86 26.42
C LYS A 25 5.25 20.99 25.37
N ILE A 26 4.98 19.71 25.66
CA ILE A 26 4.33 18.80 24.72
C ILE A 26 2.87 19.18 24.52
N SER A 27 2.17 19.60 25.55
CA SER A 27 0.80 20.09 25.45
C SER A 27 0.70 21.34 24.58
N ASP A 28 1.63 22.29 24.74
CA ASP A 28 1.68 23.50 23.91
C ASP A 28 2.02 23.18 22.46
N GLN A 29 3.00 22.30 22.21
CA GLN A 29 3.34 21.84 20.87
C GLN A 29 2.17 21.10 20.20
N LYS A 30 1.48 20.25 20.94
CA LYS A 30 0.29 19.55 20.45
C LYS A 30 -0.78 20.53 20.01
N ARG A 31 -1.10 21.52 20.85
CA ARG A 31 -2.07 22.56 20.55
C ARG A 31 -1.68 23.33 19.28
N GLU A 32 -0.44 23.77 19.17
CA GLU A 32 0.05 24.50 18.00
C GLU A 32 -0.02 23.65 16.72
N ILE A 33 0.39 22.40 16.78
CA ILE A 33 0.32 21.49 15.64
C ILE A 33 -1.13 21.23 15.22
N GLU A 34 -2.02 20.97 16.18
CA GLU A 34 -3.44 20.76 15.90
C GLU A 34 -4.08 22.02 15.25
N GLN A 35 -3.73 23.24 15.72
CA GLN A 35 -4.20 24.49 15.12
C GLN A 35 -3.70 24.66 13.67
N ILE A 36 -2.42 24.39 13.42
CA ILE A 36 -1.85 24.48 12.07
C ILE A 36 -2.50 23.46 11.13
N VAL A 37 -2.66 22.23 11.58
CA VAL A 37 -3.30 21.17 10.79
C VAL A 37 -4.77 21.53 10.50
N TRP A 38 -5.46 22.06 11.48
CA TRP A 38 -6.83 22.56 11.31
C TRP A 38 -6.91 23.66 10.23
N GLN A 39 -6.06 24.68 10.34
CA GLN A 39 -6.08 25.83 9.42
C GLN A 39 -5.56 25.51 8.02
N LYS A 40 -4.44 24.79 7.93
CA LYS A 40 -3.78 24.53 6.63
C LYS A 40 -4.34 23.34 5.85
N PHE A 41 -4.92 22.35 6.55
CA PHE A 41 -5.39 21.10 5.96
C PHE A 41 -6.88 20.85 6.21
N ASN A 42 -7.63 21.83 6.68
CA ASN A 42 -9.07 21.72 6.97
C ASN A 42 -9.41 20.46 7.78
N ALA A 43 -8.59 20.14 8.78
CA ALA A 43 -8.72 18.94 9.60
C ALA A 43 -8.70 17.59 8.84
N GLU A 44 -8.26 17.55 7.58
CA GLU A 44 -8.16 16.30 6.80
C GLU A 44 -7.03 15.39 7.30
N ILE A 45 -5.97 15.98 7.83
CA ILE A 45 -4.85 15.27 8.44
C ILE A 45 -4.99 15.35 9.97
N LYS A 46 -4.69 14.25 10.65
CA LYS A 46 -4.73 14.19 12.13
C LYS A 46 -3.40 13.69 12.65
N LEU A 47 -2.77 14.45 13.54
CA LEU A 47 -1.60 14.02 14.27
C LEU A 47 -1.99 13.79 15.74
N ASN A 48 -2.01 12.54 16.17
CA ASN A 48 -2.32 12.19 17.55
C ASN A 48 -1.03 11.99 18.32
N GLN A 49 -0.89 12.70 19.45
CA GLN A 49 0.30 12.65 20.31
C GLN A 49 -0.11 12.31 21.72
N ILE A 50 0.63 11.44 22.37
CA ILE A 50 0.49 11.12 23.79
C ILE A 50 1.86 11.13 24.44
N LEU A 51 1.89 11.46 25.73
CA LEU A 51 3.05 11.29 26.58
C LEU A 51 2.77 10.17 27.60
N SER A 52 3.77 9.34 27.88
CA SER A 52 3.69 8.38 28.98
C SER A 52 4.00 9.06 30.31
N GLU A 53 3.56 8.45 31.41
CA GLU A 53 4.19 8.73 32.72
C GLU A 53 5.70 8.44 32.61
N PRO A 54 6.50 9.09 33.44
CA PRO A 54 7.94 8.85 33.53
C PRO A 54 8.23 7.35 33.70
N VAL A 55 9.09 6.79 32.84
CA VAL A 55 9.47 5.37 32.86
C VAL A 55 10.81 5.17 33.52
N LYS A 56 10.95 4.07 34.27
CA LYS A 56 12.20 3.65 34.95
C LYS A 56 12.89 2.54 34.13
N GLY A 57 14.16 2.29 34.38
CA GLY A 57 14.89 1.22 33.70
C GLY A 57 14.22 -0.17 33.83
N ALA A 58 13.53 -0.45 34.94
CA ALA A 58 12.79 -1.70 35.12
C ALA A 58 11.59 -1.85 34.17
N ASP A 59 10.95 -0.75 33.74
CA ASP A 59 9.79 -0.77 32.86
C ASP A 59 10.18 -1.24 31.45
N PHE A 60 11.46 -1.04 31.05
CA PHE A 60 11.99 -1.50 29.79
C PHE A 60 12.22 -3.02 29.76
N GLN A 61 12.17 -3.72 30.90
CA GLN A 61 12.21 -5.19 30.96
C GLN A 61 10.88 -5.83 30.54
N ASN A 62 9.77 -5.05 30.57
CA ASN A 62 8.44 -5.44 30.12
C ASN A 62 7.92 -4.45 29.05
N PHE A 63 8.74 -4.17 28.06
CA PHE A 63 8.48 -3.12 27.08
C PHE A 63 7.20 -3.32 26.27
N GLY A 64 6.81 -4.56 25.95
CA GLY A 64 5.55 -4.84 25.29
C GLY A 64 4.33 -4.44 26.09
N LYS A 65 4.37 -4.50 27.43
CA LYS A 65 3.30 -4.01 28.30
C LYS A 65 3.21 -2.49 28.25
N LEU A 66 4.37 -1.81 28.29
CA LEU A 66 4.43 -0.35 28.13
C LEU A 66 3.87 0.06 26.77
N LEU A 67 4.30 -0.57 25.70
CA LEU A 67 3.82 -0.30 24.34
C LEU A 67 2.31 -0.54 24.21
N SER A 68 1.77 -1.60 24.79
CA SER A 68 0.33 -1.90 24.81
C SER A 68 -0.46 -0.79 25.52
N SER A 69 0.04 -0.32 26.67
CA SER A 69 -0.56 0.80 27.41
C SER A 69 -0.56 2.09 26.59
N LEU A 70 0.57 2.41 25.93
CA LEU A 70 0.67 3.57 25.04
C LEU A 70 -0.30 3.46 23.85
N ASN A 71 -0.39 2.30 23.22
CA ASN A 71 -1.34 2.10 22.12
C ASN A 71 -2.80 2.26 22.57
N ALA A 72 -3.15 1.82 23.77
CA ALA A 72 -4.49 2.03 24.34
C ALA A 72 -4.78 3.53 24.55
N LYS A 73 -3.86 4.27 25.18
CA LYS A 73 -3.96 5.74 25.36
C LYS A 73 -4.06 6.46 24.02
N LEU A 74 -3.27 6.05 23.04
CA LEU A 74 -3.34 6.61 21.67
C LEU A 74 -4.68 6.30 20.99
N GLY A 75 -5.25 5.13 21.24
CA GLY A 75 -6.58 4.76 20.77
C GLY A 75 -7.68 5.66 21.31
N GLU A 76 -7.63 6.01 22.59
CA GLU A 76 -8.55 6.97 23.21
C GLU A 76 -8.36 8.39 22.61
N GLN A 77 -7.11 8.83 22.43
CA GLN A 77 -6.82 10.12 21.82
C GLN A 77 -7.37 10.24 20.39
N LYS A 78 -7.33 9.16 19.63
CA LYS A 78 -7.89 9.13 18.26
C LYS A 78 -9.40 9.38 18.20
N LYS A 79 -10.13 9.10 19.28
CA LYS A 79 -11.58 9.35 19.38
C LYS A 79 -11.90 10.83 19.61
N GLN A 80 -10.92 11.62 20.03
CA GLN A 80 -11.05 13.03 20.37
C GLN A 80 -10.06 13.89 19.55
N PRO A 81 -10.16 13.89 18.23
CA PRO A 81 -9.24 14.66 17.40
C PRO A 81 -9.41 16.16 17.62
N PHE A 82 -8.32 16.91 17.58
CA PHE A 82 -8.28 18.38 17.70
C PHE A 82 -8.81 18.95 19.01
N LEU A 83 -8.95 18.15 20.06
CA LEU A 83 -9.51 18.60 21.34
C LEU A 83 -8.71 19.78 21.93
N ALA A 84 -7.37 19.75 21.82
CA ALA A 84 -6.52 20.82 22.33
C ALA A 84 -6.66 22.12 21.52
N ALA A 85 -6.82 22.02 20.19
CA ALA A 85 -7.04 23.19 19.34
C ALA A 85 -8.42 23.80 19.52
N LEU A 86 -9.45 22.97 19.71
CA LEU A 86 -10.84 23.41 19.82
C LEU A 86 -11.17 24.01 21.19
N ALA A 87 -10.44 23.66 22.23
CA ALA A 87 -10.69 24.18 23.59
C ALA A 87 -10.57 25.71 23.67
N ASP A 88 -9.75 26.33 22.84
CA ASP A 88 -9.46 27.77 22.85
C ASP A 88 -10.19 28.54 21.71
N GLN A 89 -10.97 27.86 20.87
CA GLN A 89 -11.63 28.48 19.72
C GLN A 89 -13.14 28.63 19.93
N SER A 90 -13.64 29.84 19.73
CA SER A 90 -15.09 30.12 19.72
C SER A 90 -15.78 29.61 18.44
N ASP A 91 -15.04 29.50 17.34
CA ASP A 91 -15.54 29.00 16.06
C ASP A 91 -14.78 27.74 15.66
N TRP A 92 -15.46 26.60 15.72
CA TRP A 92 -14.97 25.27 15.37
C TRP A 92 -15.37 24.83 13.98
N MET A 93 -16.11 25.65 13.23
CA MET A 93 -16.52 25.32 11.88
C MET A 93 -15.46 25.73 10.86
N ILE A 94 -15.29 24.90 9.84
CA ILE A 94 -14.48 25.22 8.68
C ILE A 94 -15.41 25.89 7.67
N HIS A 95 -15.28 27.21 7.53
CA HIS A 95 -16.08 28.00 6.60
C HIS A 95 -15.47 27.92 5.19
N LEU A 96 -16.21 27.34 4.26
CA LEU A 96 -15.85 27.28 2.85
C LEU A 96 -16.87 28.08 2.05
N ASP A 97 -16.40 29.05 1.29
CA ASP A 97 -17.24 29.82 0.40
C ASP A 97 -17.41 29.11 -0.94
N TYR A 98 -18.60 28.60 -1.18
CA TYR A 98 -18.99 27.98 -2.44
C TYR A 98 -19.72 28.93 -3.39
N ALA A 99 -19.98 30.19 -2.98
CA ALA A 99 -20.76 31.12 -3.75
C ALA A 99 -20.11 31.42 -5.12
N GLY A 100 -20.83 31.12 -6.19
CA GLY A 100 -20.35 31.34 -7.56
C GLY A 100 -19.27 30.38 -8.07
N HIS A 101 -18.83 29.43 -7.28
CA HIS A 101 -17.79 28.46 -7.67
C HIS A 101 -18.35 27.04 -7.86
N LYS A 102 -17.87 26.35 -8.90
CA LYS A 102 -18.10 24.92 -9.08
C LYS A 102 -17.19 24.13 -8.13
N LEU A 103 -17.59 22.90 -7.82
CA LEU A 103 -16.71 21.98 -7.11
C LEU A 103 -15.45 21.68 -7.93
N CYS A 104 -14.31 21.62 -7.27
CA CYS A 104 -13.05 21.22 -7.87
C CYS A 104 -13.18 19.85 -8.56
N PRO A 105 -12.86 19.71 -9.85
CA PRO A 105 -13.00 18.46 -10.58
C PRO A 105 -12.02 17.37 -10.09
N TYR A 106 -10.96 17.75 -9.40
CA TYR A 106 -9.95 16.81 -8.87
C TYR A 106 -10.38 16.18 -7.54
N CYS A 107 -10.64 16.96 -6.51
CA CYS A 107 -11.03 16.43 -5.20
C CYS A 107 -12.54 16.30 -4.98
N ARG A 108 -13.36 17.04 -5.71
CA ARG A 108 -14.83 17.13 -5.56
C ARG A 108 -15.28 17.51 -4.14
N LYS A 109 -14.42 18.22 -3.42
CA LYS A 109 -14.64 18.65 -2.04
C LYS A 109 -14.73 20.16 -1.91
N TYR A 110 -13.76 20.87 -2.50
CA TYR A 110 -13.55 22.29 -2.32
C TYR A 110 -14.00 23.10 -3.52
N PRO A 111 -14.34 24.38 -3.34
CA PRO A 111 -14.68 25.27 -4.46
C PRO A 111 -13.45 25.48 -5.35
N ALA A 112 -13.65 25.49 -6.67
CA ALA A 112 -12.60 25.73 -7.65
C ALA A 112 -12.39 27.23 -7.82
N THR A 113 -11.51 27.82 -7.01
CA THR A 113 -11.21 29.26 -6.94
C THR A 113 -9.97 29.66 -7.73
N LYS A 114 -9.22 28.72 -8.26
CA LYS A 114 -7.96 28.90 -9.00
C LYS A 114 -8.03 28.25 -10.37
N GLN A 115 -7.03 28.48 -11.20
CA GLN A 115 -6.86 27.79 -12.50
C GLN A 115 -5.46 27.19 -12.62
N THR A 116 -5.38 26.02 -13.27
CA THR A 116 -4.09 25.42 -13.61
C THR A 116 -3.36 26.24 -14.66
N GLN A 117 -2.04 26.36 -14.57
CA GLN A 117 -1.24 27.18 -15.51
C GLN A 117 -1.29 26.65 -16.95
N GLU A 118 -1.18 25.32 -17.14
CA GLU A 118 -1.07 24.71 -18.47
C GLU A 118 -2.42 24.58 -19.20
N ALA A 119 -3.44 24.08 -18.51
CA ALA A 119 -4.72 23.74 -19.14
C ALA A 119 -5.86 24.72 -18.83
N LYS A 120 -5.61 25.79 -18.07
CA LYS A 120 -6.62 26.76 -17.58
C LYS A 120 -7.89 26.10 -17.02
N LYS A 121 -7.72 24.93 -16.39
CA LYS A 121 -8.82 24.21 -15.74
C LYS A 121 -9.07 24.77 -14.35
N ASP A 122 -10.34 24.94 -14.01
CA ASP A 122 -10.73 25.36 -12.66
C ASP A 122 -10.31 24.30 -11.63
N ILE A 123 -9.71 24.76 -10.54
CA ILE A 123 -9.13 23.89 -9.49
C ILE A 123 -9.23 24.59 -8.14
N CYS A 124 -9.33 23.84 -7.05
CA CYS A 124 -9.21 24.43 -5.71
C CYS A 124 -7.74 24.71 -5.35
N GLU A 125 -7.54 25.61 -4.42
CA GLU A 125 -6.21 26.01 -3.94
C GLU A 125 -5.40 24.80 -3.40
N TYR A 126 -6.04 23.88 -2.70
CA TYR A 126 -5.38 22.70 -2.12
C TYR A 126 -4.86 21.77 -3.22
N CYS A 127 -5.68 21.41 -4.19
CA CYS A 127 -5.25 20.57 -5.30
C CYS A 127 -4.18 21.24 -6.17
N LEU A 128 -4.25 22.57 -6.36
CA LEU A 128 -3.22 23.31 -7.08
C LEU A 128 -1.88 23.22 -6.36
N ARG A 129 -1.88 23.49 -5.06
CA ARG A 129 -0.67 23.35 -4.21
C ARG A 129 -0.10 21.93 -4.26
N ASP A 130 -0.95 20.91 -4.18
CA ASP A 130 -0.51 19.51 -4.21
C ASP A 130 0.10 19.14 -5.56
N ILE A 131 -0.44 19.65 -6.67
CA ILE A 131 0.15 19.50 -8.02
C ILE A 131 1.53 20.19 -8.08
N GLU A 132 1.65 21.42 -7.59
CA GLU A 132 2.91 22.15 -7.58
C GLU A 132 3.99 21.45 -6.74
N ILE A 133 3.62 20.92 -5.56
CA ILE A 133 4.53 20.12 -4.73
C ILE A 133 4.93 18.85 -5.47
N GLY A 134 3.97 18.11 -6.05
CA GLY A 134 4.23 16.88 -6.78
C GLY A 134 5.15 17.09 -7.98
N GLN A 135 4.98 18.16 -8.76
CA GLN A 135 5.85 18.52 -9.88
C GLN A 135 7.29 18.79 -9.42
N ARG A 136 7.46 19.45 -8.29
CA ARG A 136 8.80 19.72 -7.72
C ARG A 136 9.45 18.45 -7.19
N LEU A 137 8.70 17.61 -6.47
CA LEU A 137 9.21 16.35 -5.92
C LEU A 137 9.63 15.35 -7.01
N LYS A 138 8.95 15.35 -8.17
CA LYS A 138 9.30 14.49 -9.31
C LYS A 138 10.73 14.69 -9.81
N ASN A 139 11.24 15.92 -9.75
CA ASN A 139 12.54 16.28 -10.30
C ASN A 139 13.67 16.21 -9.26
N GLN A 140 13.38 15.75 -8.04
CA GLN A 140 14.34 15.80 -6.93
C GLN A 140 14.49 14.45 -6.25
N SER A 141 15.73 14.02 -6.14
CA SER A 141 16.07 12.82 -5.38
C SER A 141 16.20 13.09 -3.88
N SER A 142 16.56 14.30 -3.45
CA SER A 142 16.74 14.67 -2.04
C SER A 142 15.70 15.68 -1.58
N ILE A 143 15.17 15.48 -0.38
CA ILE A 143 14.27 16.43 0.29
C ILE A 143 14.98 16.91 1.56
N TYR A 144 15.08 18.23 1.70
CA TYR A 144 15.70 18.86 2.87
C TYR A 144 14.61 19.44 3.75
N VAL A 145 14.53 18.96 4.99
CA VAL A 145 13.61 19.49 5.99
C VAL A 145 14.40 20.29 7.01
N LEU A 146 14.14 21.58 7.08
CA LEU A 146 14.81 22.52 7.98
C LEU A 146 13.94 22.80 9.20
N MET A 147 14.53 22.69 10.37
CA MET A 147 13.91 23.16 11.60
C MET A 147 14.29 24.62 11.81
N GLY A 148 13.52 25.52 11.16
CA GLY A 148 13.80 26.96 11.12
C GLY A 148 12.99 27.70 10.06
N LYS A 149 13.42 28.91 9.72
CA LYS A 149 12.69 29.85 8.84
C LYS A 149 13.09 29.81 7.38
N SER A 150 14.16 29.09 7.00
CA SER A 150 14.88 29.35 5.76
C SER A 150 14.53 28.43 4.57
N GLY A 151 13.43 27.69 4.61
CA GLY A 151 13.04 26.78 3.52
C GLY A 151 12.06 27.39 2.52
N ASP A 152 11.99 26.82 1.31
CA ASP A 152 11.12 27.26 0.21
C ASP A 152 9.61 27.13 0.56
N HIS A 153 9.27 26.15 1.39
CA HIS A 153 7.91 25.88 1.81
C HIS A 153 7.80 25.80 3.31
N GLU A 154 7.15 26.77 3.91
CA GLU A 154 6.90 26.79 5.33
C GLU A 154 5.75 25.81 5.67
N LEU A 155 6.07 24.74 6.43
CA LEU A 155 5.08 23.81 6.98
C LEU A 155 4.53 24.30 8.33
N LEU A 156 5.42 24.71 9.23
CA LEU A 156 5.08 25.26 10.54
C LEU A 156 5.68 26.65 10.63
N LYS A 157 4.85 27.65 10.91
CA LYS A 157 5.26 29.06 10.94
C LYS A 157 6.55 29.25 11.75
N ASN A 158 7.62 29.65 11.07
CA ASN A 158 8.96 29.89 11.63
C ASN A 158 9.63 28.70 12.33
N LYS A 159 9.12 27.46 12.21
CA LYS A 159 9.66 26.29 12.95
C LYS A 159 10.04 25.12 12.04
N LEU A 160 9.33 24.93 10.97
CA LEU A 160 9.58 23.82 10.05
C LEU A 160 9.34 24.24 8.61
N SER A 161 10.32 24.06 7.78
CA SER A 161 10.23 24.32 6.35
C SER A 161 10.83 23.18 5.53
N ILE A 162 10.36 23.02 4.30
CA ILE A 162 10.92 22.07 3.35
C ILE A 162 11.59 22.86 2.23
N ASN A 163 12.79 22.44 1.84
CA ASN A 163 13.44 22.87 0.65
C ASN A 163 13.49 21.71 -0.36
N THR A 164 13.02 21.98 -1.56
CA THR A 164 12.95 21.00 -2.65
C THR A 164 13.77 21.41 -3.87
N SER A 165 14.34 22.61 -3.92
CA SER A 165 15.04 23.12 -5.10
C SER A 165 16.54 22.86 -5.09
N GLU A 166 17.21 23.20 -4.00
CA GLU A 166 18.66 23.04 -3.84
C GLU A 166 19.01 22.68 -2.40
N ALA A 167 20.21 22.16 -2.20
CA ALA A 167 20.73 21.93 -0.87
C ALA A 167 20.79 23.27 -0.09
N PRO A 168 20.04 23.39 1.03
CA PRO A 168 19.94 24.65 1.76
C PRO A 168 21.26 24.99 2.46
N LYS A 169 21.47 26.26 2.75
CA LYS A 169 22.52 26.73 3.65
C LYS A 169 21.90 27.02 5.01
N PRO A 170 21.74 26.00 5.89
CA PRO A 170 21.08 26.21 7.17
C PRO A 170 21.84 27.20 8.02
N ALA A 171 21.16 28.06 8.77
CA ALA A 171 21.75 28.94 9.75
C ALA A 171 22.44 28.14 10.89
N LYS A 172 23.27 28.78 11.70
CA LYS A 172 24.05 28.08 12.76
C LYS A 172 23.20 27.27 13.73
N ASP A 173 21.98 27.72 13.97
CA ASP A 173 21.04 27.14 14.95
C ASP A 173 19.93 26.30 14.33
N GLU A 174 19.98 26.08 13.02
CA GLU A 174 18.97 25.27 12.32
C GLU A 174 19.41 23.83 12.19
N ASN A 175 18.52 22.91 12.61
CA ASN A 175 18.71 21.48 12.39
C ASN A 175 18.18 21.08 11.01
N LEU A 176 18.92 20.23 10.33
CA LEU A 176 18.61 19.73 8.98
C LEU A 176 18.31 18.23 9.04
N LEU A 177 17.17 17.81 8.45
CA LEU A 177 16.88 16.42 8.11
C LEU A 177 17.01 16.28 6.59
N ILE A 178 17.77 15.32 6.12
CA ILE A 178 17.90 14.98 4.70
C ILE A 178 17.18 13.64 4.46
N ILE A 179 16.27 13.65 3.50
CA ILE A 179 15.59 12.43 3.03
C ILE A 179 16.15 12.10 1.64
N ASN A 180 16.58 10.86 1.42
CA ASN A 180 17.19 10.36 0.20
C ASN A 180 18.40 11.23 -0.25
N PRO A 181 19.48 11.35 0.55
CA PRO A 181 20.64 12.15 0.18
C PRO A 181 21.29 11.65 -1.11
N LYS A 182 21.70 12.58 -1.97
CA LYS A 182 22.55 12.27 -3.14
C LYS A 182 23.99 12.01 -2.70
N THR A 183 24.77 11.37 -3.57
CA THR A 183 26.20 11.18 -3.34
C THR A 183 26.93 12.52 -3.12
N GLU A 184 26.50 13.57 -3.80
CA GLU A 184 27.01 14.93 -3.65
C GLU A 184 26.73 15.50 -2.26
N ASP A 185 25.54 15.22 -1.70
CA ASP A 185 25.18 15.63 -0.34
C ASP A 185 26.04 14.93 0.71
N ILE A 186 26.30 13.63 0.51
CA ILE A 186 27.13 12.82 1.42
C ILE A 186 28.55 13.35 1.52
N ASN A 187 29.09 13.83 0.39
CA ASN A 187 30.45 14.38 0.31
C ASN A 187 30.50 15.87 0.66
N SER A 188 29.40 16.49 1.01
CA SER A 188 29.31 17.92 1.30
C SER A 188 29.32 18.22 2.79
N LYS A 189 29.74 19.47 3.16
CA LYS A 189 29.64 19.97 4.54
C LYS A 189 28.20 20.04 5.07
N ILE A 190 27.19 19.88 4.21
CA ILE A 190 25.77 19.85 4.57
C ILE A 190 25.45 18.55 5.29
N PHE A 191 26.05 17.44 4.85
CA PHE A 191 25.87 16.13 5.49
C PHE A 191 26.38 16.12 6.94
N ASP A 192 27.49 16.80 7.20
CA ASP A 192 28.06 16.92 8.55
C ASP A 192 27.13 17.71 9.51
N ARG A 193 26.23 18.50 8.94
CA ARG A 193 25.24 19.30 9.68
C ARG A 193 23.85 18.63 9.75
N ALA A 194 23.67 17.50 9.11
CA ALA A 194 22.42 16.79 9.14
C ALA A 194 22.16 16.18 10.53
N PHE A 195 21.10 16.62 11.18
CA PHE A 195 20.64 16.04 12.43
C PHE A 195 20.17 14.59 12.22
N ARG A 196 19.56 14.33 11.09
CA ARG A 196 19.04 13.00 10.72
C ARG A 196 19.07 12.81 9.22
N ILE A 197 19.36 11.57 8.83
CA ILE A 197 19.22 11.10 7.46
C ILE A 197 18.11 10.06 7.45
N GLY A 198 17.20 10.21 6.51
CA GLY A 198 16.13 9.25 6.25
C GLY A 198 16.22 8.71 4.82
N PHE A 199 15.72 7.51 4.63
CA PHE A 199 15.51 6.96 3.29
C PHE A 199 14.02 6.66 3.13
N GLN A 200 13.51 6.92 1.94
CA GLN A 200 12.12 6.64 1.58
C GLN A 200 12.08 6.16 0.14
N ALA A 201 11.33 5.12 -0.12
CA ALA A 201 11.12 4.67 -1.48
C ALA A 201 10.27 5.70 -2.23
N ASN A 202 10.76 6.15 -3.39
CA ASN A 202 10.17 7.25 -4.16
C ASN A 202 10.37 7.09 -5.66
N HIS A 203 10.38 5.86 -6.16
CA HIS A 203 10.55 5.63 -7.59
C HIS A 203 9.41 6.27 -8.39
N VAL A 204 9.76 7.07 -9.37
CA VAL A 204 8.85 7.72 -10.32
C VAL A 204 9.33 7.40 -11.73
N PRO A 205 8.50 6.80 -12.60
CA PRO A 205 8.86 6.57 -13.99
C PRO A 205 9.25 7.86 -14.70
N GLU A 206 10.40 7.84 -15.37
CA GLU A 206 10.89 9.02 -16.07
C GLU A 206 9.94 9.40 -17.22
N SER A 207 9.48 10.66 -17.21
CA SER A 207 8.74 11.30 -18.30
C SER A 207 7.47 10.61 -18.81
N LYS A 208 6.90 9.64 -18.06
CA LYS A 208 5.67 8.95 -18.44
C LYS A 208 4.45 9.46 -17.70
N SER A 209 3.37 9.74 -18.43
CA SER A 209 2.03 9.95 -17.86
C SER A 209 1.37 8.61 -17.51
N PHE A 210 0.29 8.64 -16.74
CA PHE A 210 -0.49 7.43 -16.43
C PHE A 210 -1.08 6.77 -17.69
N GLU A 211 -1.42 7.56 -18.71
CA GLU A 211 -1.84 7.05 -20.01
C GLU A 211 -0.72 6.24 -20.66
N GLN A 212 0.50 6.80 -20.69
CA GLN A 212 1.67 6.14 -21.27
C GLN A 212 2.10 4.90 -20.45
N ILE A 213 1.94 4.91 -19.14
CA ILE A 213 2.19 3.73 -18.29
C ILE A 213 1.18 2.62 -18.59
N ALA A 214 -0.09 2.99 -18.83
CA ALA A 214 -1.14 2.03 -19.15
C ALA A 214 -1.06 1.46 -20.57
N GLU A 215 -0.44 2.18 -21.50
CA GLU A 215 -0.28 1.75 -22.88
C GLU A 215 0.84 0.71 -22.99
N GLN A 216 0.48 -0.54 -23.19
CA GLN A 216 1.41 -1.61 -23.56
C GLN A 216 0.87 -2.35 -24.79
N PRO A 217 1.75 -2.79 -25.71
CA PRO A 217 1.35 -3.59 -26.86
C PRO A 217 0.58 -4.83 -26.41
N ASP A 218 -0.47 -5.17 -27.16
CA ASP A 218 -1.28 -6.38 -26.97
C ASP A 218 -1.94 -6.52 -25.59
N SER A 219 -2.12 -5.44 -24.85
CA SER A 219 -2.73 -5.46 -23.51
C SER A 219 -3.80 -4.38 -23.37
N TYR A 220 -4.84 -4.67 -22.58
CA TYR A 220 -5.85 -3.68 -22.28
C TYR A 220 -5.23 -2.55 -21.43
N GLY A 221 -5.31 -1.31 -21.91
CA GLY A 221 -4.70 -0.13 -21.31
C GLY A 221 -5.30 0.24 -19.96
N LEU A 222 -4.97 -0.54 -18.93
CA LEU A 222 -5.38 -0.32 -17.55
C LEU A 222 -4.17 -0.01 -16.67
N LEU A 223 -4.41 0.83 -15.68
CA LEU A 223 -3.58 0.95 -14.50
C LEU A 223 -4.06 -0.01 -13.40
N ALA A 224 -3.14 -0.47 -12.60
CA ALA A 224 -3.44 -1.07 -11.32
C ALA A 224 -2.85 -0.23 -10.19
N VAL A 225 -3.58 -0.20 -9.08
CA VAL A 225 -3.09 0.29 -7.79
C VAL A 225 -2.95 -0.90 -6.88
N LEU A 226 -1.74 -1.13 -6.40
CA LEU A 226 -1.42 -2.09 -5.35
C LEU A 226 -1.36 -1.36 -4.02
N LYS A 227 -2.08 -1.86 -3.04
CA LYS A 227 -1.89 -1.53 -1.63
C LYS A 227 -1.53 -2.80 -0.87
N ALA A 228 -0.42 -2.76 -0.11
CA ALA A 228 0.01 -3.89 0.70
C ALA A 228 0.40 -3.42 2.10
N ASP A 229 0.30 -4.33 3.07
CA ASP A 229 0.56 -4.05 4.48
C ASP A 229 1.06 -5.31 5.18
N VAL A 230 2.00 -5.15 6.11
CA VAL A 230 2.53 -6.26 6.92
C VAL A 230 1.48 -6.73 7.92
N ASP A 231 1.17 -7.99 7.87
CA ASP A 231 0.11 -8.58 8.66
C ASP A 231 0.42 -8.56 10.17
N SER A 232 -0.56 -8.11 10.95
CA SER A 232 -0.52 -8.17 12.42
C SER A 232 0.68 -7.50 13.08
N LEU A 233 1.30 -6.50 12.43
CA LEU A 233 2.50 -5.83 12.93
C LEU A 233 2.34 -5.30 14.36
N GLY A 234 1.19 -4.71 14.68
CA GLY A 234 0.91 -4.23 16.04
C GLY A 234 0.93 -5.35 17.09
N ALA A 235 0.41 -6.52 16.77
CA ALA A 235 0.46 -7.70 17.63
C ALA A 235 1.89 -8.25 17.72
N MET A 236 2.61 -8.24 16.61
CA MET A 236 4.00 -8.67 16.56
C MET A 236 4.89 -7.79 17.46
N PHE A 237 4.73 -6.47 17.43
CA PHE A 237 5.44 -5.56 18.32
C PHE A 237 5.04 -5.73 19.79
N ALA A 238 3.78 -6.04 20.08
CA ALA A 238 3.28 -6.16 21.46
C ALA A 238 3.54 -7.54 22.08
N LEU A 239 3.48 -8.61 21.28
CA LEU A 239 3.45 -9.99 21.77
C LEU A 239 4.50 -10.91 21.11
N GLY A 240 4.96 -10.59 19.90
CA GLY A 240 5.75 -11.48 19.07
C GLY A 240 7.12 -11.89 19.64
N LEU A 241 7.64 -11.15 20.62
CA LEU A 241 8.87 -11.48 21.33
C LEU A 241 8.61 -12.10 22.71
N LYS A 242 7.34 -12.33 23.09
CA LYS A 242 6.99 -13.07 24.30
C LYS A 242 6.99 -14.55 24.00
N ARG A 243 7.77 -15.32 24.72
CA ARG A 243 7.70 -16.77 24.71
C ARG A 243 6.74 -17.28 25.77
N ASP A 244 6.20 -18.48 25.51
CA ASP A 244 5.28 -19.15 26.42
C ASP A 244 5.93 -19.30 27.82
N GLN A 245 5.20 -18.88 28.86
CA GLN A 245 5.70 -18.87 30.25
C GLN A 245 5.85 -20.26 30.87
N SER A 246 5.49 -21.31 30.14
CA SER A 246 5.60 -22.71 30.59
C SER A 246 7.04 -23.17 30.78
N ASP A 247 8.01 -22.56 30.07
CA ASP A 247 9.45 -22.89 30.22
C ASP A 247 10.19 -21.75 30.93
N LYS A 248 10.39 -21.88 32.24
CA LYS A 248 11.11 -20.94 33.09
C LYS A 248 12.59 -20.73 32.74
N SER A 249 13.17 -21.56 31.85
CA SER A 249 14.55 -21.41 31.38
C SER A 249 14.71 -20.35 30.27
N ILE A 250 13.61 -19.86 29.70
CA ILE A 250 13.64 -19.01 28.52
C ILE A 250 13.46 -17.54 28.91
N LYS A 251 14.53 -16.75 28.68
CA LYS A 251 14.52 -15.28 28.89
C LYS A 251 13.45 -14.62 28.03
N ASN A 252 12.71 -13.69 28.62
CA ASN A 252 11.81 -12.81 27.88
C ASN A 252 12.61 -11.98 26.86
N TYR A 253 12.30 -12.11 25.60
CA TYR A 253 13.00 -11.42 24.50
C TYR A 253 12.36 -10.06 24.15
N ASP A 254 11.39 -9.62 24.92
CA ASP A 254 10.68 -8.35 24.81
C ASP A 254 11.58 -7.17 25.24
N SER A 255 12.54 -6.82 24.41
CA SER A 255 13.47 -5.72 24.69
C SER A 255 13.33 -4.59 23.67
N VAL A 256 13.55 -3.35 24.14
CA VAL A 256 13.58 -2.14 23.30
C VAL A 256 14.51 -2.32 22.10
N SER A 257 15.71 -2.89 22.35
CA SER A 257 16.71 -3.11 21.28
C SER A 257 16.18 -3.99 20.14
N ARG A 258 15.52 -5.11 20.46
CA ARG A 258 14.97 -6.01 19.44
C ARG A 258 13.82 -5.40 18.68
N LEU A 259 12.91 -4.73 19.37
CA LEU A 259 11.80 -4.03 18.74
C LEU A 259 12.28 -2.90 17.83
N SER A 260 13.28 -2.12 18.28
CA SER A 260 13.92 -1.10 17.46
C SER A 260 14.63 -1.71 16.23
N THR A 261 15.31 -2.84 16.39
CA THR A 261 15.96 -3.54 15.27
C THR A 261 14.92 -4.03 14.27
N MET A 262 13.85 -4.67 14.72
CA MET A 262 12.75 -5.11 13.85
C MET A 262 12.11 -3.96 13.09
N SER A 263 11.82 -2.84 13.77
CA SER A 263 11.29 -1.63 13.13
C SER A 263 12.23 -1.10 12.05
N ARG A 264 13.55 -1.05 12.33
CA ARG A 264 14.54 -0.58 11.36
C ARG A 264 14.72 -1.56 10.19
N SER A 265 14.62 -2.86 10.46
CA SER A 265 14.69 -3.88 9.40
C SER A 265 13.51 -3.74 8.44
N LEU A 266 12.29 -3.55 8.93
CA LEU A 266 11.12 -3.29 8.09
C LEU A 266 11.30 -2.00 7.28
N ASP A 267 11.74 -0.93 7.92
CA ASP A 267 12.01 0.34 7.23
C ASP A 267 13.08 0.16 6.13
N LEU A 268 14.14 -0.60 6.37
CA LEU A 268 15.17 -0.91 5.38
C LEU A 268 14.61 -1.69 4.18
N PHE A 269 13.70 -2.64 4.39
CA PHE A 269 13.06 -3.36 3.30
C PHE A 269 12.20 -2.42 2.45
N PHE A 270 11.28 -1.68 3.06
CA PHE A 270 10.33 -0.84 2.33
C PHE A 270 10.96 0.45 1.78
N SER A 271 11.93 1.04 2.45
CA SER A 271 12.57 2.28 1.98
C SER A 271 13.80 2.05 1.10
N GLY A 272 14.51 0.95 1.29
CA GLY A 272 15.75 0.63 0.57
C GLY A 272 15.57 -0.42 -0.52
N TYR A 273 15.28 -1.66 -0.11
CA TYR A 273 15.18 -2.79 -1.04
C TYR A 273 14.10 -2.61 -2.10
N LEU A 274 12.91 -2.16 -1.71
CA LEU A 274 11.79 -1.92 -2.64
C LEU A 274 12.19 -0.98 -3.79
N ASN A 275 12.93 0.08 -3.51
CA ASN A 275 13.43 0.99 -4.55
C ASN A 275 14.33 0.27 -5.58
N GLN A 276 15.19 -0.64 -5.11
CA GLN A 276 16.05 -1.42 -6.00
C GLN A 276 15.25 -2.42 -6.84
N LEU A 277 14.31 -3.12 -6.23
CA LEU A 277 13.42 -4.04 -6.92
C LEU A 277 12.69 -3.32 -8.06
N ILE A 278 12.04 -2.19 -7.74
CA ILE A 278 11.24 -1.43 -8.71
C ILE A 278 12.12 -0.82 -9.79
N SER A 279 13.18 -0.12 -9.47
CA SER A 279 14.04 0.54 -10.45
C SER A 279 14.71 -0.45 -11.41
N LYS A 280 15.00 -1.66 -10.96
CA LYS A 280 15.71 -2.67 -11.76
C LYS A 280 14.76 -3.52 -12.61
N HIS A 281 13.63 -3.95 -12.06
CA HIS A 281 12.74 -4.94 -12.69
C HIS A 281 11.42 -4.35 -13.18
N TYR A 282 10.97 -3.24 -12.61
CA TYR A 282 9.67 -2.62 -12.86
C TYR A 282 9.76 -1.09 -13.03
N PRO A 283 10.61 -0.57 -13.94
CA PRO A 283 10.92 0.87 -14.02
C PRO A 283 9.69 1.75 -14.33
N ASP A 284 8.61 1.17 -14.82
CA ASP A 284 7.35 1.87 -15.12
C ASP A 284 6.36 1.87 -13.95
N ILE A 285 6.71 1.31 -12.80
CA ILE A 285 5.88 1.37 -11.59
C ILE A 285 6.21 2.63 -10.79
N TYR A 286 5.17 3.37 -10.43
CA TYR A 286 5.24 4.54 -9.57
C TYR A 286 5.04 4.14 -8.11
N ILE A 287 5.99 4.44 -7.22
CA ILE A 287 5.81 4.31 -5.77
C ILE A 287 5.18 5.60 -5.25
N THR A 288 3.91 5.53 -4.88
CA THR A 288 3.19 6.67 -4.30
C THR A 288 3.58 6.87 -2.83
N TYR A 289 3.67 5.76 -2.12
CA TYR A 289 4.03 5.72 -0.70
C TYR A 289 4.61 4.36 -0.34
N ALA A 290 5.67 4.35 0.44
CA ALA A 290 6.19 3.16 1.10
C ALA A 290 6.84 3.57 2.41
N GLY A 291 6.46 2.97 3.51
CA GLY A 291 7.05 3.28 4.81
C GLY A 291 6.50 2.44 5.94
N GLY A 292 7.40 1.95 6.75
CA GLY A 292 7.09 1.12 7.91
C GLY A 292 6.58 -0.26 7.53
N ASP A 293 5.31 -0.39 7.26
CA ASP A 293 4.61 -1.64 6.96
C ASP A 293 3.61 -1.51 5.80
N ASP A 294 3.35 -0.30 5.37
CA ASP A 294 2.31 0.02 4.39
C ASP A 294 2.95 0.57 3.11
N LEU A 295 2.43 0.15 1.95
CA LEU A 295 2.89 0.65 0.67
C LEU A 295 1.74 0.81 -0.33
N VAL A 296 1.91 1.78 -1.23
CA VAL A 296 1.01 2.04 -2.37
C VAL A 296 1.83 2.23 -3.63
N MET A 297 1.56 1.43 -4.65
CA MET A 297 2.21 1.50 -5.95
C MET A 297 1.18 1.57 -7.08
N ILE A 298 1.56 2.23 -8.18
CA ILE A 298 0.73 2.40 -9.37
C ILE A 298 1.55 2.03 -10.60
N GLY A 299 0.99 1.26 -11.51
CA GLY A 299 1.68 0.87 -12.73
C GLY A 299 0.73 0.22 -13.73
N HIS A 300 1.30 -0.29 -14.83
CA HIS A 300 0.54 -1.15 -15.74
C HIS A 300 0.01 -2.37 -14.98
N TRP A 301 -1.23 -2.74 -15.24
CA TRP A 301 -1.93 -3.74 -14.44
C TRP A 301 -1.21 -5.09 -14.36
N SER A 302 -0.62 -5.58 -15.47
CA SER A 302 0.10 -6.86 -15.43
C SER A 302 1.42 -6.77 -14.68
N GLN A 303 2.16 -5.66 -14.82
CA GLN A 303 3.41 -5.44 -14.09
C GLN A 303 3.19 -5.32 -12.58
N ILE A 304 2.09 -4.69 -12.17
CA ILE A 304 1.71 -4.62 -10.74
C ILE A 304 1.42 -6.00 -10.17
N ILE A 305 0.77 -6.88 -10.96
CA ILE A 305 0.48 -8.26 -10.53
C ILE A 305 1.79 -9.06 -10.36
N ASP A 306 2.70 -8.97 -11.33
CA ASP A 306 3.98 -9.67 -11.26
C ASP A 306 4.86 -9.10 -10.14
N CYS A 307 4.90 -7.78 -9.99
CA CYS A 307 5.61 -7.11 -8.90
C CYS A 307 5.07 -7.50 -7.51
N ALA A 308 3.75 -7.67 -7.37
CA ALA A 308 3.13 -8.09 -6.11
C ALA A 308 3.57 -9.51 -5.71
N GLU A 309 3.70 -10.41 -6.69
CA GLU A 309 4.17 -11.78 -6.49
C GLU A 309 5.63 -11.80 -6.04
N ASP A 310 6.51 -11.09 -6.76
CA ASP A 310 7.93 -10.95 -6.42
C ASP A 310 8.12 -10.29 -5.04
N LEU A 311 7.39 -9.21 -4.77
CA LEU A 311 7.44 -8.51 -3.48
C LEU A 311 7.08 -9.44 -2.31
N SER A 312 6.04 -10.27 -2.47
CA SER A 312 5.62 -11.21 -1.44
C SER A 312 6.68 -12.28 -1.19
N ALA A 313 7.27 -12.83 -2.27
CA ALA A 313 8.33 -13.83 -2.18
C ALA A 313 9.60 -13.26 -1.52
N ASP A 314 10.01 -12.07 -1.95
CA ASP A 314 11.20 -11.40 -1.41
C ASP A 314 11.02 -10.99 0.05
N PHE A 315 9.81 -10.51 0.42
CA PHE A 315 9.50 -10.19 1.81
C PHE A 315 9.52 -11.44 2.70
N ALA A 316 8.98 -12.56 2.24
CA ALA A 316 9.03 -13.82 2.96
C ALA A 316 10.47 -14.33 3.16
N ALA A 317 11.30 -14.21 2.11
CA ALA A 317 12.73 -14.54 2.19
C ALA A 317 13.48 -13.61 3.15
N TYR A 318 13.19 -12.31 3.11
CA TYR A 318 13.79 -11.31 3.99
C TYR A 318 13.40 -11.53 5.46
N ALA A 319 12.13 -11.73 5.73
CA ALA A 319 11.61 -11.96 7.08
C ALA A 319 12.14 -13.27 7.67
N SER A 320 12.40 -14.28 6.82
CA SER A 320 12.87 -15.62 7.21
C SER A 320 12.06 -16.26 8.35
N ASN A 321 10.79 -15.86 8.47
CA ASN A 321 9.85 -16.33 9.48
C ASN A 321 8.45 -16.41 8.87
N PRO A 322 7.82 -17.62 8.82
CA PRO A 322 6.52 -17.82 8.20
C PRO A 322 5.37 -17.06 8.87
N GLU A 323 5.55 -16.65 10.14
CA GLU A 323 4.56 -15.84 10.86
C GLU A 323 4.59 -14.35 10.46
N ILE A 324 5.66 -13.92 9.76
CA ILE A 324 5.83 -12.54 9.30
C ILE A 324 5.60 -12.50 7.80
N HIS A 325 4.44 -12.03 7.42
CA HIS A 325 3.99 -11.99 6.03
C HIS A 325 3.21 -10.70 5.74
N LEU A 326 2.89 -10.47 4.50
CA LEU A 326 2.11 -9.32 4.07
C LEU A 326 0.83 -9.76 3.35
N SER A 327 -0.19 -8.92 3.42
CA SER A 327 -1.38 -9.02 2.60
C SER A 327 -1.46 -7.86 1.60
N ALA A 328 -2.07 -8.10 0.45
CA ALA A 328 -2.18 -7.11 -0.61
C ALA A 328 -3.57 -7.06 -1.24
N GLY A 329 -3.94 -5.87 -1.71
CA GLY A 329 -5.13 -5.63 -2.50
C GLY A 329 -4.79 -4.88 -3.79
N ILE A 330 -5.34 -5.32 -4.91
CA ILE A 330 -5.12 -4.70 -6.22
C ILE A 330 -6.45 -4.23 -6.78
N SER A 331 -6.54 -2.95 -7.13
CA SER A 331 -7.63 -2.37 -7.90
C SER A 331 -7.19 -2.06 -9.32
N LEU A 332 -8.07 -2.27 -10.30
CA LEU A 332 -7.85 -1.94 -11.69
C LEU A 332 -8.66 -0.72 -12.09
N CYS A 333 -8.06 0.21 -12.84
CA CYS A 333 -8.74 1.42 -13.27
C CYS A 333 -8.23 1.92 -14.63
N LYS A 334 -9.05 2.74 -15.29
CA LYS A 334 -8.62 3.46 -16.49
C LYS A 334 -7.66 4.61 -16.09
N PRO A 335 -6.74 5.02 -16.99
CA PRO A 335 -5.74 6.07 -16.67
C PRO A 335 -6.33 7.40 -16.18
N LYS A 336 -7.51 7.76 -16.65
CA LYS A 336 -8.22 9.01 -16.26
C LYS A 336 -9.15 8.85 -15.05
N PHE A 337 -9.17 7.67 -14.43
CA PHE A 337 -9.95 7.45 -13.21
C PHE A 337 -9.31 8.19 -12.04
N PRO A 338 -10.09 8.80 -11.13
CA PRO A 338 -9.53 9.53 -9.99
C PRO A 338 -8.68 8.61 -9.11
N ILE A 339 -7.38 8.93 -8.99
CA ILE A 339 -6.40 8.05 -8.33
C ILE A 339 -6.71 7.83 -6.85
N ALA A 340 -7.20 8.85 -6.15
CA ALA A 340 -7.62 8.70 -4.75
C ALA A 340 -8.71 7.62 -4.59
N LYS A 341 -9.65 7.56 -5.55
CA LYS A 341 -10.70 6.54 -5.55
C LYS A 341 -10.15 5.15 -5.91
N ALA A 342 -9.16 5.08 -6.80
CA ALA A 342 -8.49 3.83 -7.12
C ALA A 342 -7.72 3.27 -5.91
N ILE A 343 -7.06 4.14 -5.13
CA ILE A 343 -6.39 3.76 -3.87
C ILE A 343 -7.42 3.27 -2.83
N GLU A 344 -8.56 3.94 -2.71
CA GLU A 344 -9.65 3.50 -1.82
C GLU A 344 -10.20 2.12 -2.21
N LEU A 345 -10.34 1.85 -3.51
CA LEU A 345 -10.73 0.53 -4.01
C LEU A 345 -9.66 -0.53 -3.72
N ALA A 346 -8.37 -0.20 -3.86
CA ALA A 346 -7.27 -1.10 -3.49
C ALA A 346 -7.27 -1.40 -1.98
N ASP A 347 -7.58 -0.40 -1.15
CA ASP A 347 -7.74 -0.58 0.30
C ASP A 347 -8.87 -1.56 0.63
N GLN A 348 -10.02 -1.45 -0.03
CA GLN A 348 -11.12 -2.39 0.12
C GLN A 348 -10.74 -3.83 -0.28
N GLN A 349 -9.92 -3.99 -1.32
CA GLN A 349 -9.39 -5.31 -1.70
C GLN A 349 -8.39 -5.82 -0.65
N LEU A 350 -7.53 -4.95 -0.11
CA LEU A 350 -6.61 -5.31 0.97
C LEU A 350 -7.36 -5.77 2.22
N GLU A 351 -8.42 -5.08 2.61
CA GLU A 351 -9.26 -5.51 3.74
C GLU A 351 -9.87 -6.90 3.51
N LYS A 352 -10.31 -7.22 2.27
CA LYS A 352 -10.78 -8.58 1.94
C LYS A 352 -9.66 -9.61 2.12
N ALA A 353 -8.42 -9.30 1.67
CA ALA A 353 -7.27 -10.17 1.85
C ALA A 353 -6.92 -10.37 3.34
N LYS A 354 -6.96 -9.31 4.15
CA LYS A 354 -6.72 -9.36 5.60
C LYS A 354 -7.81 -10.13 6.38
N ASN A 355 -9.04 -10.17 5.86
CA ASN A 355 -10.13 -10.93 6.45
C ASN A 355 -10.07 -12.44 6.13
N ASN A 356 -9.21 -12.87 5.21
CA ASN A 356 -8.96 -14.28 4.97
C ASN A 356 -8.29 -14.92 6.20
N PRO A 357 -8.80 -16.07 6.73
CA PRO A 357 -8.21 -16.72 7.89
C PRO A 357 -6.70 -16.92 7.75
N GLY A 358 -5.93 -16.49 8.77
CA GLY A 358 -4.46 -16.50 8.75
C GLY A 358 -3.83 -15.48 7.81
N LYS A 359 -4.60 -14.53 7.23
CA LYS A 359 -4.09 -13.43 6.37
C LYS A 359 -3.15 -13.96 5.26
N ASN A 360 -1.96 -13.40 5.05
CA ASN A 360 -0.97 -13.87 4.07
C ASN A 360 -1.59 -14.08 2.68
N SER A 361 -2.30 -13.07 2.20
CA SER A 361 -3.23 -13.22 1.09
C SER A 361 -3.17 -12.02 0.14
N ILE A 362 -3.57 -12.27 -1.10
CA ILE A 362 -3.81 -11.23 -2.11
C ILE A 362 -5.29 -11.22 -2.51
N CYS A 363 -5.84 -10.02 -2.74
CA CYS A 363 -7.14 -9.87 -3.37
C CYS A 363 -6.99 -9.16 -4.73
N LEU A 364 -7.36 -9.86 -5.80
CA LEU A 364 -7.31 -9.38 -7.17
C LEU A 364 -8.62 -9.72 -7.88
N MET A 365 -9.26 -8.74 -8.53
CA MET A 365 -10.54 -8.93 -9.27
C MET A 365 -11.60 -9.64 -8.39
N ASP A 366 -11.73 -9.23 -7.12
CA ASP A 366 -12.60 -9.81 -6.09
C ASP A 366 -12.34 -11.30 -5.76
N SER A 367 -11.22 -11.85 -6.18
CA SER A 367 -10.74 -13.18 -5.78
C SER A 367 -9.70 -13.03 -4.68
N VAL A 368 -9.96 -13.66 -3.53
CA VAL A 368 -9.03 -13.69 -2.38
C VAL A 368 -8.31 -15.02 -2.37
N LEU A 369 -6.98 -14.99 -2.38
CA LEU A 369 -6.11 -16.16 -2.44
C LEU A 369 -4.96 -16.01 -1.43
N LYS A 370 -4.48 -17.13 -0.89
CA LYS A 370 -3.16 -17.18 -0.25
C LYS A 370 -2.09 -16.94 -1.32
N TRP A 371 -0.96 -16.37 -0.93
CA TRP A 371 0.15 -16.17 -1.87
C TRP A 371 0.62 -17.46 -2.52
N GLN A 372 0.62 -18.57 -1.78
CA GLN A 372 0.97 -19.89 -2.31
C GLN A 372 -0.04 -20.36 -3.37
N GLU A 373 -1.33 -20.16 -3.13
CA GLU A 373 -2.40 -20.47 -4.10
C GLU A 373 -2.28 -19.60 -5.35
N PHE A 374 -1.96 -18.31 -5.18
CA PHE A 374 -1.75 -17.38 -6.27
C PHE A 374 -0.57 -17.80 -7.16
N ALA A 375 0.54 -18.22 -6.54
CA ALA A 375 1.69 -18.76 -7.25
C ALA A 375 1.38 -20.05 -7.99
N LEU A 376 0.60 -20.98 -7.40
CA LEU A 376 0.17 -22.22 -8.09
C LEU A 376 -0.69 -21.94 -9.34
N LEU A 377 -1.45 -20.85 -9.34
CA LEU A 377 -2.30 -20.47 -10.48
C LEU A 377 -1.54 -19.72 -11.58
N LYS A 378 -0.25 -19.39 -11.39
CA LYS A 378 0.55 -18.61 -12.35
C LYS A 378 0.59 -19.26 -13.73
N ASP A 379 0.94 -20.54 -13.79
CA ASP A 379 1.05 -21.26 -15.06
C ASP A 379 -0.30 -21.34 -15.77
N THR A 380 -1.39 -21.60 -15.04
CA THR A 380 -2.74 -21.61 -15.61
C THR A 380 -3.14 -20.23 -16.13
N ARG A 381 -2.84 -19.17 -15.38
CA ARG A 381 -3.10 -17.78 -15.78
C ARG A 381 -2.41 -17.43 -17.10
N LEU A 382 -1.13 -17.75 -17.20
CA LEU A 382 -0.32 -17.49 -18.40
C LEU A 382 -0.73 -18.40 -19.57
N GLN A 383 -1.07 -19.65 -19.31
CA GLN A 383 -1.53 -20.61 -20.32
C GLN A 383 -2.83 -20.17 -20.99
N LEU A 384 -3.82 -19.72 -20.19
CA LEU A 384 -5.08 -19.21 -20.74
C LEU A 384 -4.86 -17.96 -21.61
N ALA A 385 -3.98 -17.06 -21.18
CA ALA A 385 -3.61 -15.88 -21.96
C ALA A 385 -2.91 -16.26 -23.26
N ASP A 386 -1.98 -17.22 -23.25
CA ASP A 386 -1.26 -17.71 -24.41
C ASP A 386 -2.21 -18.40 -25.43
N TRP A 387 -3.14 -19.22 -24.94
CA TRP A 387 -4.13 -19.84 -25.81
C TRP A 387 -4.99 -18.82 -26.55
N LEU A 388 -5.39 -17.76 -25.87
CA LEU A 388 -6.16 -16.67 -26.47
C LEU A 388 -5.30 -15.87 -27.44
N LYS A 389 -4.06 -15.54 -27.11
CA LYS A 389 -3.11 -14.81 -27.96
C LYS A 389 -2.79 -15.57 -29.26
N LYS A 390 -2.66 -16.89 -29.17
CA LYS A 390 -2.42 -17.78 -30.34
C LYS A 390 -3.69 -18.18 -31.08
N GLU A 391 -4.82 -17.55 -30.74
CA GLU A 391 -6.14 -17.85 -31.33
C GLU A 391 -6.54 -19.34 -31.25
N ARG A 392 -5.96 -20.10 -30.30
CA ARG A 392 -6.30 -21.50 -30.06
C ARG A 392 -7.67 -21.66 -29.42
N VAL A 393 -8.12 -20.63 -28.71
CA VAL A 393 -9.46 -20.48 -28.15
C VAL A 393 -10.02 -19.12 -28.52
N SER A 394 -11.34 -19.04 -28.67
CA SER A 394 -12.01 -17.79 -29.01
C SER A 394 -12.18 -16.89 -27.76
N THR A 395 -12.27 -15.58 -27.97
CA THR A 395 -12.67 -14.63 -26.94
C THR A 395 -14.03 -15.00 -26.33
N GLN A 396 -14.94 -15.58 -27.11
CA GLN A 396 -16.23 -16.06 -26.63
C GLN A 396 -16.07 -17.21 -25.61
N PHE A 397 -15.17 -18.14 -25.86
CA PHE A 397 -14.87 -19.22 -24.92
C PHE A 397 -14.34 -18.67 -23.58
N MET A 398 -13.43 -17.71 -23.61
CA MET A 398 -12.92 -17.05 -22.40
C MET A 398 -14.01 -16.31 -21.63
N ARG A 399 -14.95 -15.67 -22.33
CA ARG A 399 -16.12 -15.02 -21.67
C ARG A 399 -17.03 -16.06 -21.01
N HIS A 400 -17.26 -17.20 -21.63
CA HIS A 400 -18.00 -18.28 -20.97
C HIS A 400 -17.29 -18.82 -19.73
N LEU A 401 -15.93 -18.96 -19.76
CA LEU A 401 -15.18 -19.35 -18.57
C LEU A 401 -15.35 -18.32 -17.44
N LEU A 402 -15.36 -17.03 -17.77
CA LEU A 402 -15.63 -15.97 -16.80
C LEU A 402 -17.03 -16.12 -16.17
N GLU A 403 -18.05 -16.32 -16.99
CA GLU A 403 -19.44 -16.54 -16.56
C GLU A 403 -19.55 -17.78 -15.68
N PHE A 404 -18.95 -18.90 -16.08
CA PHE A 404 -18.93 -20.13 -15.31
C PHE A 404 -18.24 -19.95 -13.96
N GLY A 405 -17.13 -19.23 -13.91
CA GLY A 405 -16.48 -18.88 -12.64
C GLY A 405 -17.36 -18.05 -11.71
N GLN A 406 -18.19 -17.16 -12.25
CA GLN A 406 -19.19 -16.42 -11.48
C GLN A 406 -20.30 -17.35 -10.97
N MET A 407 -20.80 -18.27 -11.80
CA MET A 407 -21.80 -19.26 -11.40
C MET A 407 -21.27 -20.20 -10.31
N ILE A 408 -20.02 -20.67 -10.42
CA ILE A 408 -19.39 -21.52 -9.39
C ILE A 408 -19.36 -20.80 -8.04
N ARG A 409 -18.97 -19.53 -8.03
CA ARG A 409 -18.96 -18.72 -6.80
C ARG A 409 -20.38 -18.54 -6.23
N GLN A 410 -21.37 -18.28 -7.08
CA GLN A 410 -22.76 -18.16 -6.65
C GLN A 410 -23.30 -19.46 -6.08
N ALA A 411 -22.99 -20.61 -6.71
CA ALA A 411 -23.38 -21.93 -6.21
C ALA A 411 -22.84 -22.20 -4.80
N LYS A 412 -21.57 -21.78 -4.55
CA LYS A 412 -20.90 -21.97 -3.25
C LYS A 412 -21.50 -21.10 -2.13
N HIS A 413 -21.93 -19.87 -2.45
CA HIS A 413 -22.33 -18.88 -1.45
C HIS A 413 -23.83 -18.63 -1.34
N GLN A 414 -24.63 -18.94 -2.34
CA GLN A 414 -26.05 -18.55 -2.42
C GLN A 414 -27.03 -19.71 -2.64
N SER A 415 -26.57 -20.96 -2.72
CA SER A 415 -27.41 -22.16 -2.96
C SER A 415 -28.38 -22.01 -4.15
N SER A 416 -27.96 -21.33 -5.20
CA SER A 416 -28.77 -21.11 -6.40
C SER A 416 -28.74 -22.34 -7.29
N ASN A 417 -29.89 -22.97 -7.56
CA ASN A 417 -30.01 -24.11 -8.45
C ASN A 417 -29.56 -23.77 -9.89
N HIS A 418 -29.79 -22.54 -10.35
CA HIS A 418 -29.34 -22.08 -11.65
C HIS A 418 -27.80 -22.05 -11.75
N ALA A 419 -27.13 -21.73 -10.65
CA ALA A 419 -25.68 -21.68 -10.60
C ALA A 419 -25.03 -23.07 -10.78
N LEU A 420 -25.73 -24.17 -10.50
CA LEU A 420 -25.25 -25.55 -10.73
C LEU A 420 -25.22 -25.92 -12.20
N SER A 421 -25.90 -25.18 -13.07
CA SER A 421 -25.93 -25.47 -14.54
C SER A 421 -24.61 -25.14 -15.26
N TRP A 422 -23.59 -24.60 -14.59
CA TRP A 422 -22.29 -24.31 -15.21
C TRP A 422 -21.64 -25.57 -15.83
N GLN A 423 -21.77 -26.74 -15.19
CA GLN A 423 -21.16 -27.98 -15.68
C GLN A 423 -21.74 -28.45 -17.03
N PRO A 424 -23.06 -28.63 -17.18
CA PRO A 424 -23.62 -29.01 -18.50
C PRO A 424 -23.39 -27.93 -19.56
N LEU A 425 -23.39 -26.66 -19.17
CA LEU A 425 -23.07 -25.56 -20.11
C LEU A 425 -21.60 -25.60 -20.57
N LEU A 426 -20.65 -25.84 -19.67
CA LEU A 426 -19.26 -26.01 -20.03
C LEU A 426 -19.07 -27.26 -20.92
N ALA A 427 -19.68 -28.39 -20.56
CA ALA A 427 -19.63 -29.61 -21.37
C ALA A 427 -20.14 -29.38 -22.82
N TYR A 428 -21.25 -28.65 -22.95
CA TYR A 428 -21.77 -28.23 -24.25
C TYR A 428 -20.78 -27.35 -25.02
N GLN A 429 -20.16 -26.36 -24.35
CA GLN A 429 -19.17 -25.49 -25.01
C GLN A 429 -17.91 -26.24 -25.42
N ILE A 430 -17.43 -27.19 -24.63
CA ILE A 430 -16.31 -28.09 -25.00
C ILE A 430 -16.63 -28.82 -26.27
N GLY A 431 -17.80 -29.47 -26.36
CA GLY A 431 -18.24 -30.23 -27.53
C GLY A 431 -18.42 -29.38 -28.78
N ARG A 432 -18.80 -28.10 -28.62
CA ARG A 432 -19.07 -27.20 -29.76
C ARG A 432 -17.85 -26.43 -30.23
N LEU A 433 -17.00 -25.92 -29.30
CA LEU A 433 -15.94 -24.97 -29.62
C LEU A 433 -14.55 -25.60 -29.68
N LEU A 434 -14.35 -26.77 -29.08
CA LEU A 434 -13.07 -27.47 -29.04
C LEU A 434 -13.08 -28.73 -29.94
N THR A 435 -13.28 -28.55 -31.22
CA THR A 435 -13.39 -29.64 -32.23
C THR A 435 -12.19 -29.73 -33.14
N GLY A 436 -11.25 -28.79 -33.09
CA GLY A 436 -10.08 -28.73 -33.96
C GLY A 436 -9.00 -29.77 -33.59
N PRO A 437 -8.20 -30.24 -34.56
CA PRO A 437 -7.16 -31.24 -34.32
C PRO A 437 -6.06 -30.75 -33.37
N ASN A 438 -5.82 -29.44 -33.28
CA ASN A 438 -4.79 -28.84 -32.46
C ASN A 438 -5.30 -28.39 -31.06
N GLN A 439 -6.43 -28.94 -30.61
CA GLN A 439 -7.08 -28.52 -29.35
C GLN A 439 -7.18 -29.65 -28.31
N ALA A 440 -6.50 -30.79 -28.56
CA ALA A 440 -6.57 -31.96 -27.67
C ALA A 440 -6.14 -31.65 -26.21
N ASP A 441 -5.08 -30.86 -26.02
CA ASP A 441 -4.60 -30.40 -24.72
C ASP A 441 -5.59 -29.44 -24.03
N ILE A 442 -6.21 -28.55 -24.79
CA ILE A 442 -7.24 -27.61 -24.30
C ILE A 442 -8.48 -28.40 -23.86
N LYS A 443 -8.88 -29.40 -24.67
CA LYS A 443 -9.98 -30.28 -24.32
C LYS A 443 -9.68 -31.06 -23.05
N SER A 444 -8.49 -31.66 -22.95
CA SER A 444 -8.07 -32.36 -21.75
C SER A 444 -8.09 -31.45 -20.48
N TRP A 445 -7.62 -30.21 -20.62
CA TRP A 445 -7.70 -29.21 -19.55
C TRP A 445 -9.15 -28.91 -19.17
N ALA A 446 -10.03 -28.71 -20.16
CA ALA A 446 -11.43 -28.41 -19.93
C ALA A 446 -12.21 -29.60 -19.31
N ASP A 447 -11.85 -30.85 -19.68
CA ASP A 447 -12.39 -32.05 -19.04
C ASP A 447 -11.97 -32.15 -17.57
N LYS A 448 -10.75 -31.77 -17.24
CA LYS A 448 -10.27 -31.65 -15.86
C LYS A 448 -11.01 -30.52 -15.10
N LEU A 449 -11.28 -29.41 -15.78
CA LEU A 449 -12.07 -28.31 -15.21
C LEU A 449 -13.50 -28.77 -14.90
N LEU A 450 -14.12 -29.60 -15.74
CA LEU A 450 -15.44 -30.20 -15.48
C LEU A 450 -15.45 -31.09 -14.24
N GLY A 451 -14.40 -31.90 -14.05
CA GLY A 451 -14.23 -32.71 -12.86
C GLY A 451 -15.26 -33.83 -12.70
N LEU A 452 -15.83 -34.36 -13.81
CA LEU A 452 -16.88 -35.39 -13.77
C LEU A 452 -16.39 -36.75 -13.27
N SER A 453 -15.09 -37.03 -13.36
CA SER A 453 -14.46 -38.26 -12.88
C SER A 453 -13.09 -37.98 -12.29
N LYS A 454 -12.73 -38.68 -11.21
CA LYS A 454 -11.38 -38.62 -10.63
C LYS A 454 -10.30 -39.15 -11.58
N GLN A 455 -10.68 -39.99 -12.53
CA GLN A 455 -9.75 -40.61 -13.48
C GLN A 455 -9.15 -39.62 -14.52
N VAL A 456 -9.72 -38.41 -14.66
CA VAL A 456 -9.18 -37.39 -15.55
C VAL A 456 -7.93 -36.73 -15.01
N TYR A 457 -7.64 -36.86 -13.71
CA TYR A 457 -6.46 -36.29 -13.06
C TYR A 457 -5.32 -37.29 -12.96
N ASN A 458 -4.08 -36.83 -13.16
CA ASN A 458 -2.89 -37.65 -13.05
C ASN A 458 -2.43 -37.84 -11.59
N SER A 459 -2.87 -36.97 -10.68
CA SER A 459 -2.51 -37.03 -9.25
C SER A 459 -3.54 -36.30 -8.38
N GLU A 460 -3.51 -36.52 -7.05
CA GLU A 460 -4.31 -35.76 -6.08
C GLU A 460 -3.92 -34.27 -6.08
N ALA A 461 -2.64 -33.95 -6.28
CA ALA A 461 -2.16 -32.57 -6.37
C ALA A 461 -2.75 -31.84 -7.58
N GLU A 462 -2.86 -32.53 -8.73
CA GLU A 462 -3.51 -31.97 -9.93
C GLU A 462 -5.02 -31.76 -9.70
N MET A 463 -5.68 -32.69 -9.03
CA MET A 463 -7.09 -32.53 -8.65
C MET A 463 -7.30 -31.31 -7.75
N ALA A 464 -6.46 -31.13 -6.73
CA ALA A 464 -6.50 -29.97 -5.86
C ALA A 464 -6.22 -28.64 -6.61
N LEU A 465 -5.30 -28.65 -7.58
CA LEU A 465 -5.06 -27.51 -8.45
C LEU A 465 -6.30 -27.14 -9.25
N PHE A 466 -7.00 -28.11 -9.84
CA PHE A 466 -8.22 -27.83 -10.61
C PHE A 466 -9.40 -27.41 -9.71
N ASP A 467 -9.45 -27.83 -8.46
CA ASP A 467 -10.39 -27.26 -7.47
C ASP A 467 -10.12 -25.77 -7.27
N LEU A 468 -8.86 -25.39 -7.10
CA LEU A 468 -8.43 -24.00 -7.00
C LEU A 468 -8.71 -23.21 -8.29
N VAL A 469 -8.43 -23.80 -9.47
CA VAL A 469 -8.75 -23.19 -10.78
C VAL A 469 -10.26 -22.90 -10.89
N ARG A 470 -11.13 -23.85 -10.50
CA ARG A 470 -12.58 -23.64 -10.50
C ARG A 470 -13.01 -22.48 -9.60
N GLU A 471 -12.46 -22.40 -8.40
CA GLU A 471 -12.79 -21.33 -7.44
C GLU A 471 -12.42 -19.95 -7.97
N HIS A 472 -11.29 -19.84 -8.69
CA HIS A 472 -10.77 -18.57 -9.19
C HIS A 472 -10.88 -18.40 -10.72
N LEU A 473 -11.71 -19.21 -11.36
CA LEU A 473 -11.85 -19.25 -12.84
C LEU A 473 -12.21 -17.89 -13.44
N SER A 474 -13.06 -17.10 -12.79
CA SER A 474 -13.43 -15.79 -13.29
C SER A 474 -12.25 -14.80 -13.27
N MET A 475 -11.37 -14.86 -12.28
CA MET A 475 -10.15 -14.05 -12.22
C MET A 475 -9.19 -14.46 -13.32
N LEU A 476 -8.95 -15.76 -13.51
CA LEU A 476 -8.07 -16.31 -14.55
C LEU A 476 -8.54 -15.93 -15.96
N ALA A 477 -9.84 -16.08 -16.23
CA ALA A 477 -10.41 -15.71 -17.52
C ALA A 477 -10.36 -14.19 -17.76
N THR A 478 -10.60 -13.38 -16.73
CA THR A 478 -10.49 -11.91 -16.83
C THR A 478 -9.06 -11.49 -17.13
N TYR A 479 -8.07 -12.11 -16.47
CA TYR A 479 -6.65 -11.87 -16.74
C TYR A 479 -6.32 -12.15 -18.20
N ALA A 480 -6.71 -13.32 -18.71
CA ALA A 480 -6.47 -13.71 -20.10
C ALA A 480 -7.11 -12.75 -21.12
N LEU A 481 -8.35 -12.30 -20.83
CA LEU A 481 -9.06 -11.32 -21.66
C LEU A 481 -8.35 -9.95 -21.66
N TYR A 482 -7.84 -9.49 -20.53
CA TYR A 482 -7.16 -8.19 -20.45
C TYR A 482 -5.77 -8.24 -21.08
N GLN A 483 -5.07 -9.36 -20.99
CA GLN A 483 -3.75 -9.55 -21.59
C GLN A 483 -3.81 -9.57 -23.13
N ASN A 484 -4.97 -9.83 -23.74
CA ASN A 484 -5.12 -10.01 -25.19
C ASN A 484 -6.12 -9.02 -25.81
N ARG A 485 -6.38 -7.91 -25.18
CA ARG A 485 -7.31 -6.91 -25.67
C ARG A 485 -6.53 -5.68 -26.15
N ALA A 486 -6.38 -5.55 -27.45
CA ALA A 486 -5.92 -4.33 -28.09
C ALA A 486 -6.98 -3.22 -28.03
#